data_2b5a5a3535d23e5f3cfb288dfe3ad609
#
_entry.id   2b5a5a3535d23e5f3cfb288dfe3ad609
#
_cell.length_a   1.000
_cell.length_b   1.000
_cell.length_c   1.000
_cell.angle_alpha   90.00
_cell.angle_beta   90.00
_cell.angle_gamma   90.00
#
_symmetry.space_group_name_H-M   'P 1'
#
loop_
_entity.id
_entity.type
_entity.pdbx_description
1 polymer ?
#
loop_
_entity_poly.entity_id
_entity_poly.type
_entity_poly.pdbx_seq_one_letter_code
_entity_poly.pdbx_strand_id
1 'polypeptide(L)'
;MSDTDHKQLLHLVFGGELKTLGGMEFRDLSKMDFVGAFPNYAEAHKAWKAKAQATVDNALMRYVIVHAHRLFDPETGRTHDAEH
;
A
#
# COMPACT_ATOMS: atom_id res chain seq x y z
N MET A 1 -14.88 -23.51 -7.62
CA MET A 1 -14.23 -22.42 -7.13
C MET A 1 -12.81 -22.74 -6.77
N SER A 2 -11.99 -21.89 -7.12
CA SER A 2 -10.58 -22.12 -6.92
C SER A 2 -10.15 -21.79 -5.51
N ASP A 3 -9.18 -22.53 -5.00
CA ASP A 3 -8.63 -22.24 -3.70
C ASP A 3 -7.95 -20.90 -3.63
N THR A 4 -7.60 -20.36 -4.77
CA THR A 4 -7.01 -19.05 -4.78
C THR A 4 -7.97 -17.99 -4.28
N ASP A 5 -9.25 -18.29 -4.26
CA ASP A 5 -10.23 -17.35 -3.75
C ASP A 5 -10.12 -17.15 -2.26
N HIS A 6 -9.44 -18.06 -1.58
CA HIS A 6 -9.23 -17.89 -0.16
C HIS A 6 -8.15 -16.88 0.16
N LYS A 7 -7.33 -16.56 -0.83
CA LYS A 7 -6.26 -15.61 -0.60
C LYS A 7 -6.65 -14.23 -1.11
N GLN A 8 -6.41 -13.27 -0.26
CA GLN A 8 -6.64 -11.89 -0.63
C GLN A 8 -5.45 -11.39 -1.42
N LEU A 9 -5.68 -11.03 -2.68
CA LEU A 9 -4.60 -10.51 -3.51
C LEU A 9 -4.63 -8.98 -3.60
N LEU A 10 -5.40 -8.35 -2.73
CA LEU A 10 -5.51 -6.91 -2.74
C LEU A 10 -4.19 -6.25 -2.36
N HIS A 11 -3.72 -5.39 -3.22
CA HIS A 11 -2.50 -4.63 -2.99
C HIS A 11 -2.83 -3.15 -3.03
N LEU A 12 -2.24 -2.41 -2.10
CA LEU A 12 -2.46 -0.97 -2.02
C LEU A 12 -1.16 -0.26 -2.34
N VAL A 13 -1.28 0.86 -3.05
CA VAL A 13 -0.11 1.70 -3.35
C VAL A 13 -0.38 3.08 -2.78
N PHE A 14 0.54 3.56 -1.97
CA PHE A 14 0.45 4.91 -1.45
C PHE A 14 1.85 5.43 -1.15
N GLY A 15 1.94 6.71 -0.88
CA GLY A 15 3.22 7.31 -0.59
C GLY A 15 3.09 8.59 0.18
N GLY A 16 4.23 9.13 0.55
CA GLY A 16 4.29 10.37 1.27
C GLY A 16 5.73 10.75 1.54
N GLU A 17 5.93 11.89 2.14
CA GLU A 17 7.28 12.32 2.48
C GLU A 17 7.74 11.66 3.77
N LEU A 18 8.97 11.18 3.74
CA LEU A 18 9.60 10.60 4.92
C LEU A 18 10.11 11.71 5.82
N LYS A 19 10.26 11.41 7.11
CA LYS A 19 10.87 12.32 8.05
C LYS A 19 12.34 12.51 7.76
N THR A 20 13.03 11.42 7.38
CA THR A 20 14.46 11.45 7.11
C THR A 20 14.78 10.57 5.93
N LEU A 21 15.85 10.87 5.24
CA LEU A 21 16.35 10.00 4.19
C LEU A 21 16.77 8.66 4.80
N GLY A 22 16.43 7.60 4.10
CA GLY A 22 16.78 6.26 4.55
C GLY A 22 15.87 5.68 5.61
N GLY A 23 14.98 6.49 6.17
CA GLY A 23 14.00 5.99 7.12
C GLY A 23 12.77 5.46 6.43
N MET A 24 11.82 4.99 7.22
CA MET A 24 10.54 4.51 6.69
C MET A 24 9.38 5.17 7.41
N GLU A 25 9.65 6.17 8.23
CA GLU A 25 8.59 6.84 8.96
C GLU A 25 8.13 8.06 8.17
N PHE A 26 6.83 8.11 7.89
CA PHE A 26 6.26 9.21 7.13
C PHE A 26 6.07 10.44 8.02
N ARG A 27 6.30 11.60 7.41
CA ARG A 27 6.26 12.85 8.15
C ARG A 27 4.86 13.22 8.63
N ASP A 28 3.87 13.02 7.77
CA ASP A 28 2.51 13.44 8.09
C ASP A 28 1.52 12.48 7.43
N LEU A 29 0.94 11.61 8.26
CA LEU A 29 0.02 10.61 7.74
C LEU A 29 -1.27 11.19 7.17
N SER A 30 -1.58 12.42 7.53
CA SER A 30 -2.76 13.06 6.98
C SER A 30 -2.54 13.59 5.57
N LYS A 31 -1.30 13.59 5.11
CA LYS A 31 -0.95 14.11 3.78
C LYS A 31 -0.43 13.01 2.86
N MET A 32 -0.81 11.79 3.12
CA MET A 32 -0.41 10.70 2.24
C MET A 32 -1.12 10.77 0.90
N ASP A 33 -0.42 10.32 -0.12
CA ASP A 33 -0.98 10.24 -1.47
C ASP A 33 -1.41 8.79 -1.72
N PHE A 34 -2.70 8.55 -1.74
CA PHE A 34 -3.21 7.22 -2.02
C PHE A 34 -3.36 7.04 -3.51
N VAL A 35 -2.60 6.11 -4.08
CA VAL A 35 -2.59 5.88 -5.52
C VAL A 35 -3.74 4.97 -5.92
N GLY A 36 -3.95 3.88 -5.18
CA GLY A 36 -5.06 3.01 -5.50
C GLY A 36 -4.93 1.64 -4.88
N ALA A 37 -5.95 0.83 -5.13
CA ALA A 37 -5.99 -0.56 -4.73
C ALA A 37 -6.01 -1.41 -5.99
N PHE A 38 -5.26 -2.50 -5.98
CA PHE A 38 -5.03 -3.29 -7.19
C PHE A 38 -5.25 -4.77 -6.90
N PRO A 39 -5.70 -5.53 -7.92
CA PRO A 39 -6.07 -6.93 -7.70
C PRO A 39 -4.88 -7.88 -7.57
N ASN A 40 -3.69 -7.41 -7.91
CA ASN A 40 -2.50 -8.25 -7.80
C ASN A 40 -1.27 -7.39 -7.74
N TYR A 41 -0.13 -8.03 -7.46
CA TYR A 41 1.12 -7.31 -7.30
C TYR A 41 1.59 -6.66 -8.60
N ALA A 42 1.37 -7.32 -9.73
CA ALA A 42 1.87 -6.79 -11.01
C ALA A 42 1.23 -5.44 -11.33
N GLU A 43 -0.07 -5.32 -11.10
CA GLU A 43 -0.75 -4.06 -11.35
C GLU A 43 -0.32 -3.00 -10.34
N ALA A 44 -0.17 -3.39 -9.09
CA ALA A 44 0.29 -2.47 -8.07
C ALA A 44 1.70 -1.96 -8.38
N HIS A 45 2.57 -2.85 -8.82
CA HIS A 45 3.94 -2.49 -9.14
C HIS A 45 4.00 -1.49 -10.30
N LYS A 46 3.13 -1.68 -11.29
CA LYS A 46 3.07 -0.77 -12.41
C LYS A 46 2.71 0.65 -11.95
N ALA A 47 1.71 0.75 -11.08
CA ALA A 47 1.30 2.05 -10.56
C ALA A 47 2.37 2.64 -9.65
N TRP A 48 2.99 1.81 -8.82
CA TRP A 48 4.07 2.23 -7.95
C TRP A 48 5.24 2.82 -8.76
N LYS A 49 5.61 2.13 -9.81
CA LYS A 49 6.75 2.56 -10.63
C LYS A 49 6.48 3.92 -11.27
N ALA A 50 5.26 4.12 -11.77
CA ALA A 50 4.91 5.39 -12.38
C ALA A 50 5.02 6.54 -11.37
N LYS A 51 4.56 6.32 -10.16
CA LYS A 51 4.64 7.35 -9.13
C LYS A 51 6.07 7.58 -8.66
N ALA A 52 6.82 6.51 -8.49
CA ALA A 52 8.22 6.63 -8.07
C ALA A 52 9.01 7.44 -9.08
N GLN A 53 8.77 7.21 -10.36
CA GLN A 53 9.47 7.96 -11.40
C GLN A 53 9.01 9.40 -11.48
N ALA A 54 7.73 9.65 -11.23
CA ALA A 54 7.19 11.01 -11.29
C ALA A 54 7.71 11.88 -10.15
N THR A 55 8.17 11.27 -9.04
CA THR A 55 8.62 12.03 -7.88
C THR A 55 10.12 11.88 -7.64
N VAL A 56 10.87 11.51 -8.66
CA VAL A 56 12.29 11.24 -8.50
C VAL A 56 13.07 12.45 -8.00
N ASP A 57 12.56 13.65 -8.25
CA ASP A 57 13.25 14.88 -7.83
C ASP A 57 13.05 15.19 -6.34
N ASN A 58 12.17 14.49 -5.67
CA ASN A 58 11.95 14.70 -4.24
C ASN A 58 12.53 13.51 -3.48
N ALA A 59 13.72 13.70 -2.91
CA ALA A 59 14.44 12.61 -2.27
C ALA A 59 13.73 12.04 -1.05
N LEU A 60 12.85 12.82 -0.42
CA LEU A 60 12.11 12.33 0.76
C LEU A 60 10.84 11.61 0.38
N MET A 61 10.40 11.73 -0.85
CA MET A 61 9.15 11.09 -1.26
C MET A 61 9.34 9.59 -1.43
N ARG A 62 8.45 8.82 -0.83
CA ARG A 62 8.54 7.36 -0.92
C ARG A 62 7.18 6.76 -1.16
N TYR A 63 7.08 5.91 -2.19
CA TYR A 63 5.87 5.14 -2.45
C TYR A 63 6.10 3.70 -2.07
N VAL A 64 5.07 3.06 -1.54
CA VAL A 64 5.16 1.68 -1.07
C VAL A 64 3.99 0.87 -1.60
N ILE A 65 4.20 -0.45 -1.65
CA ILE A 65 3.17 -1.40 -2.00
C ILE A 65 2.90 -2.23 -0.76
N VAL A 66 1.62 -2.34 -0.41
CA VAL A 66 1.22 -3.10 0.77
C VAL A 66 0.27 -4.21 0.33
N HIS A 67 0.55 -5.43 0.78
CA HIS A 67 -0.36 -6.54 0.57
C HIS A 67 -1.35 -6.56 1.73
N ALA A 68 -2.61 -6.23 1.45
CA ALA A 68 -3.62 -6.12 2.48
C ALA A 68 -4.25 -7.48 2.73
N HIS A 69 -3.68 -8.24 3.64
CA HIS A 69 -4.21 -9.56 3.97
C HIS A 69 -4.75 -9.63 5.39
N ARG A 70 -4.78 -8.51 6.09
CA ARG A 70 -5.34 -8.41 7.43
C ARG A 70 -6.31 -7.26 7.47
N LEU A 71 -7.57 -7.57 7.74
CA LEU A 71 -8.61 -6.56 7.71
C LEU A 71 -9.21 -6.40 9.09
N PHE A 72 -9.63 -5.18 9.41
CA PHE A 72 -10.33 -4.89 10.65
C PHE A 72 -11.81 -4.79 10.37
N ASP A 73 -12.60 -5.38 11.25
CA ASP A 73 -14.04 -5.21 11.22
C ASP A 73 -14.36 -3.87 11.87
N PRO A 74 -14.93 -2.92 11.13
CA PRO A 74 -15.16 -1.59 11.70
C PRO A 74 -16.14 -1.55 12.84
N GLU A 75 -17.00 -2.57 12.97
CA GLU A 75 -17.97 -2.58 14.06
C GLU A 75 -17.43 -3.18 15.33
N THR A 76 -16.60 -4.20 15.23
CA THR A 76 -16.05 -4.86 16.40
C THR A 76 -14.62 -4.47 16.71
N GLY A 77 -13.92 -3.89 15.75
CA GLY A 77 -12.52 -3.56 15.90
C GLY A 77 -11.60 -4.75 15.84
N ARG A 78 -12.13 -5.92 15.52
CA ARG A 78 -11.31 -7.12 15.46
C ARG A 78 -10.64 -7.27 14.11
N THR A 79 -9.48 -7.88 14.14
CA THR A 79 -8.74 -8.15 12.94
C THR A 79 -9.27 -9.39 12.25
N HIS A 80 -9.50 -9.28 10.95
CA HIS A 80 -9.82 -10.43 10.11
C HIS A 80 -8.63 -10.78 9.27
N ASP A 81 -8.27 -12.06 9.30
CA ASP A 81 -7.23 -12.55 8.44
C ASP A 81 -7.86 -12.94 7.12
N ALA A 82 -7.45 -12.28 6.05
CA ALA A 82 -8.07 -12.48 4.76
C ALA A 82 -7.85 -13.86 4.18
N GLU A 83 -7.00 -14.66 4.81
CA GLU A 83 -6.77 -16.00 4.35
C GLU A 83 -7.75 -17.02 4.90
N HIS A 84 -8.61 -16.61 5.75
CA HIS A 84 -9.66 -17.54 6.21
C HIS A 84 -10.73 -17.77 5.19
#